data_c8e47257548e591186beac6efab67d01
#
_entry.id   c8e47257548e591186beac6efab67d01
#
_cell.length_a   1.000
_cell.length_b   1.000
_cell.length_c   1.000
_cell.angle_alpha   90.00
_cell.angle_beta   90.00
_cell.angle_gamma   90.00
#
_symmetry.space_group_name_H-M   'P 1'
#
loop_
_entity.id
_entity.type
_entity.pdbx_description
1 polymer ?
#
loop_
_entity_poly.entity_id
_entity_poly.type
_entity_poly.pdbx_seq_one_letter_code
_entity_poly.pdbx_strand_id
1 'polypeptide(L)'
;MTKATRDLAEALDDSLKLRDAVIETLEYGKTVRYGEEQITLVKADHILGAAQVLVEDAGGIRVAYSGDFRIDDTPVVECDVLVVEATYGSPSCRRSFDVDVRELLVTMIEKRLRGGAVYVFGYHGKLQEIMQLLRNADVSVPFVMPQRVYEVTKVCEQHGMQLGCLSLSTDMDGRELLGGNLPCVAFYHMNSRGYVGLNNARICVSGWEFNSPCRQIGDREYLVALSDHSDFDGLIEYVKRSRAKKVITDNYRVSHGAVLAKEIRKRLGVSAVAMPRTPGQTTL
;
A
#
# COMPACT_ATOMS: atom_id res chain seq x y z
N MET A 1 12.93 8.63 -8.34
CA MET A 1 11.60 8.05 -8.04
C MET A 1 10.73 8.02 -9.29
N THR A 2 9.53 7.38 -9.28
CA THR A 2 8.59 7.54 -10.40
C THR A 2 7.94 8.94 -10.39
N LYS A 3 7.42 9.37 -11.55
CA LYS A 3 6.67 10.64 -11.64
C LYS A 3 5.45 10.63 -10.73
N ALA A 4 4.72 9.52 -10.70
CA ALA A 4 3.55 9.36 -9.83
C ALA A 4 3.90 9.48 -8.34
N THR A 5 5.01 8.87 -7.89
CA THR A 5 5.48 9.03 -6.50
C THR A 5 5.80 10.48 -6.16
N ARG A 6 6.43 11.22 -7.09
CA ARG A 6 6.70 12.65 -6.89
C ARG A 6 5.40 13.44 -6.73
N ASP A 7 4.50 13.28 -7.69
CA ASP A 7 3.25 14.05 -7.73
C ASP A 7 2.36 13.73 -6.49
N LEU A 8 2.36 12.48 -6.02
CA LEU A 8 1.69 12.10 -4.76
C LEU A 8 2.36 12.70 -3.53
N ALA A 9 3.70 12.72 -3.48
CA ALA A 9 4.43 13.32 -2.37
C ALA A 9 4.16 14.83 -2.28
N GLU A 10 4.12 15.53 -3.41
CA GLU A 10 3.76 16.95 -3.48
C GLU A 10 2.32 17.21 -3.01
N ALA A 11 1.36 16.34 -3.37
CA ALA A 11 -0.03 16.45 -2.93
C ALA A 11 -0.22 16.15 -1.44
N LEU A 12 0.66 15.34 -0.83
CA LEU A 12 0.57 14.96 0.58
C LEU A 12 1.26 15.94 1.53
N ASP A 13 2.30 16.62 1.06
CA ASP A 13 3.11 17.50 1.91
C ASP A 13 3.60 18.74 1.14
N ASP A 14 2.95 19.87 1.35
CA ASP A 14 3.32 21.16 0.77
C ASP A 14 4.75 21.62 1.19
N SER A 15 5.29 21.08 2.29
CA SER A 15 6.65 21.37 2.76
C SER A 15 7.71 20.62 1.96
N LEU A 16 7.35 19.49 1.37
CA LEU A 16 8.16 18.73 0.41
C LEU A 16 8.18 19.44 -0.95
N LYS A 17 8.33 20.75 -1.03
CA LYS A 17 8.63 21.43 -2.30
C LYS A 17 9.93 20.86 -2.85
N LEU A 18 9.80 19.69 -3.44
CA LEU A 18 10.83 18.93 -4.10
C LEU A 18 11.31 19.80 -5.27
N ARG A 19 12.44 20.46 -5.09
CA ARG A 19 13.02 21.27 -6.16
C ARG A 19 13.30 20.36 -7.33
N ASP A 20 12.75 20.64 -8.49
CA ASP A 20 12.95 19.87 -9.73
C ASP A 20 14.43 19.59 -10.03
N ALA A 21 15.33 20.47 -9.57
CA ALA A 21 16.78 20.29 -9.68
C ALA A 21 17.37 19.16 -8.80
N VAL A 22 16.63 18.61 -7.85
CA VAL A 22 17.12 17.59 -6.89
C VAL A 22 16.48 16.23 -7.14
N ILE A 23 15.36 16.18 -7.90
CA ILE A 23 14.60 14.96 -8.11
C ILE A 23 14.55 14.61 -9.60
N GLU A 24 15.19 13.51 -9.92
CA GLU A 24 15.04 12.87 -11.22
C GLU A 24 13.91 11.85 -11.16
N THR A 25 12.97 11.94 -12.12
CA THR A 25 11.91 10.95 -12.28
C THR A 25 12.27 9.95 -13.36
N LEU A 26 12.00 8.68 -13.10
CA LEU A 26 12.35 7.57 -13.97
C LEU A 26 11.13 6.70 -14.22
N GLU A 27 10.92 6.29 -15.48
CA GLU A 27 9.89 5.32 -15.85
C GLU A 27 10.30 3.90 -15.47
N TYR A 28 9.33 3.03 -15.23
CA TYR A 28 9.60 1.61 -14.97
C TYR A 28 10.37 0.96 -16.15
N GLY A 29 11.35 0.15 -15.81
CA GLY A 29 12.19 -0.57 -16.77
C GLY A 29 13.23 0.31 -17.47
N LYS A 30 13.24 1.62 -17.23
CA LYS A 30 14.30 2.50 -17.72
C LYS A 30 15.45 2.51 -16.74
N THR A 31 16.67 2.54 -17.30
CA THR A 31 17.90 2.60 -16.55
C THR A 31 18.53 3.99 -16.68
N VAL A 32 18.95 4.56 -15.58
CA VAL A 32 19.75 5.77 -15.51
C VAL A 32 21.13 5.44 -14.94
N ARG A 33 22.15 6.13 -15.42
CA ARG A 33 23.52 6.00 -14.89
C ARG A 33 23.77 7.10 -13.86
N TYR A 34 24.28 6.71 -12.70
CA TYR A 34 24.72 7.61 -11.64
C TYR A 34 26.13 7.21 -11.19
N GLY A 35 27.13 7.98 -11.59
CA GLY A 35 28.52 7.57 -11.46
C GLY A 35 28.83 6.32 -12.29
N GLU A 36 29.30 5.28 -11.63
CA GLU A 36 29.58 3.98 -12.25
C GLU A 36 28.41 2.99 -12.12
N GLU A 37 27.40 3.31 -11.32
CA GLU A 37 26.22 2.47 -11.10
C GLU A 37 25.13 2.71 -12.14
N GLN A 38 24.33 1.68 -12.36
CA GLN A 38 23.11 1.71 -13.15
C GLN A 38 21.93 1.52 -12.21
N ILE A 39 20.92 2.41 -12.31
CA ILE A 39 19.72 2.39 -11.46
C ILE A 39 18.51 2.14 -12.34
N THR A 40 17.72 1.13 -12.00
CA THR A 40 16.48 0.77 -12.69
C THR A 40 15.34 0.71 -11.69
N LEU A 41 14.19 1.33 -12.04
CA LEU A 41 12.95 1.16 -11.28
C LEU A 41 12.13 0.02 -11.88
N VAL A 42 11.79 -0.97 -11.05
CA VAL A 42 10.91 -2.08 -11.41
C VAL A 42 9.57 -1.88 -10.70
N LYS A 43 8.44 -2.05 -11.40
CA LYS A 43 7.13 -1.86 -10.80
C LYS A 43 6.95 -2.76 -9.56
N ALA A 44 6.40 -2.20 -8.50
CA ALA A 44 5.90 -2.96 -7.35
C ALA A 44 4.38 -2.82 -7.28
N ASP A 45 3.69 -3.89 -6.93
CA ASP A 45 2.26 -3.86 -6.64
C ASP A 45 2.05 -3.42 -5.19
N HIS A 46 1.75 -2.15 -4.99
CA HIS A 46 1.46 -1.53 -3.70
C HIS A 46 0.50 -0.35 -3.90
N ILE A 47 1.01 0.86 -3.93
CA ILE A 47 0.24 2.06 -4.29
C ILE A 47 0.70 2.61 -5.65
N LEU A 48 -0.04 3.55 -6.20
CA LEU A 48 0.36 4.23 -7.45
C LEU A 48 1.80 4.75 -7.35
N GLY A 49 2.61 4.42 -8.32
CA GLY A 49 4.01 4.88 -8.39
C GLY A 49 5.00 4.02 -7.60
N ALA A 50 4.55 3.02 -6.83
CA ALA A 50 5.43 2.14 -6.07
C ALA A 50 6.44 1.42 -6.97
N ALA A 51 7.69 1.36 -6.53
CA ALA A 51 8.78 0.77 -7.30
C ALA A 51 9.78 0.04 -6.41
N GLN A 52 10.27 -1.05 -6.92
CA GLN A 52 11.52 -1.66 -6.49
C GLN A 52 12.67 -0.89 -7.12
N VAL A 53 13.82 -0.81 -6.46
CA VAL A 53 15.01 -0.17 -6.98
C VAL A 53 16.09 -1.23 -7.18
N LEU A 54 16.53 -1.40 -8.43
CA LEU A 54 17.67 -2.24 -8.75
C LEU A 54 18.87 -1.35 -9.06
N VAL A 55 19.98 -1.60 -8.36
CA VAL A 55 21.26 -0.96 -8.61
C VAL A 55 22.24 -2.04 -9.05
N GLU A 56 22.94 -1.80 -10.16
CA GLU A 56 24.01 -2.66 -10.67
C GLU A 56 25.30 -1.84 -10.76
N ASP A 57 26.35 -2.33 -10.12
CA ASP A 57 27.67 -1.69 -10.13
C ASP A 57 28.49 -2.07 -11.39
N ALA A 58 29.62 -1.41 -11.59
CA ALA A 58 30.52 -1.71 -12.73
C ALA A 58 31.09 -3.15 -12.72
N GLY A 59 31.08 -3.82 -11.57
CA GLY A 59 31.50 -5.21 -11.42
C GLY A 59 30.39 -6.22 -11.69
N GLY A 60 29.17 -5.77 -11.98
CA GLY A 60 27.99 -6.60 -12.21
C GLY A 60 27.33 -7.10 -10.91
N ILE A 61 27.66 -6.55 -9.74
CA ILE A 61 26.96 -6.84 -8.49
C ILE A 61 25.62 -6.13 -8.49
N ARG A 62 24.57 -6.90 -8.23
CA ARG A 62 23.18 -6.43 -8.25
C ARG A 62 22.63 -6.31 -6.84
N VAL A 63 22.20 -5.11 -6.47
CA VAL A 63 21.55 -4.80 -5.19
C VAL A 63 20.13 -4.38 -5.48
N ALA A 64 19.15 -5.04 -4.87
CA ALA A 64 17.74 -4.68 -5.02
C ALA A 64 17.16 -4.21 -3.67
N TYR A 65 16.36 -3.14 -3.72
CA TYR A 65 15.47 -2.72 -2.64
C TYR A 65 14.03 -2.96 -3.08
N SER A 66 13.29 -3.77 -2.33
CA SER A 66 11.95 -4.18 -2.72
C SER A 66 10.93 -3.03 -2.70
N GLY A 67 11.12 -2.03 -1.85
CA GLY A 67 10.00 -1.19 -1.42
C GLY A 67 8.93 -2.03 -0.74
N ASP A 68 7.78 -1.43 -0.46
CA ASP A 68 6.58 -2.14 0.01
C ASP A 68 5.89 -2.81 -1.19
N PHE A 69 5.39 -4.05 -1.04
CA PHE A 69 4.81 -4.78 -2.19
C PHE A 69 3.86 -5.91 -1.79
N ARG A 70 2.93 -6.26 -2.68
CA ARG A 70 2.26 -7.56 -2.72
C ARG A 70 2.98 -8.46 -3.73
N ILE A 71 3.20 -9.71 -3.37
CA ILE A 71 3.94 -10.64 -4.22
C ILE A 71 3.19 -11.04 -5.50
N ASP A 72 1.85 -11.04 -5.47
CA ASP A 72 1.01 -11.59 -6.54
C ASP A 72 1.28 -10.92 -7.89
N ASP A 73 1.35 -9.59 -7.92
CA ASP A 73 1.54 -8.79 -9.13
C ASP A 73 2.90 -8.04 -9.15
N THR A 74 3.83 -8.40 -8.27
CA THR A 74 5.16 -7.80 -8.22
C THR A 74 6.19 -8.72 -8.88
N PRO A 75 6.86 -8.29 -9.97
CA PRO A 75 7.96 -9.04 -10.56
C PRO A 75 9.08 -9.24 -9.55
N VAL A 76 9.57 -10.47 -9.41
CA VAL A 76 10.70 -10.73 -8.54
C VAL A 76 11.99 -10.30 -9.22
N VAL A 77 12.79 -9.48 -8.53
CA VAL A 77 14.11 -9.04 -9.01
C VAL A 77 15.18 -10.00 -8.50
N GLU A 78 15.86 -10.70 -9.43
CA GLU A 78 17.03 -11.49 -9.09
C GLU A 78 18.23 -10.57 -8.78
N CYS A 79 18.93 -10.80 -7.66
CA CYS A 79 20.02 -9.93 -7.20
C CYS A 79 21.02 -10.68 -6.30
N ASP A 80 22.20 -10.09 -6.06
CA ASP A 80 23.19 -10.61 -5.12
C ASP A 80 22.85 -10.19 -3.68
N VAL A 81 22.38 -8.97 -3.49
CA VAL A 81 21.97 -8.42 -2.19
C VAL A 81 20.54 -7.89 -2.30
N LEU A 82 19.67 -8.38 -1.44
CA LEU A 82 18.29 -7.92 -1.35
C LEU A 82 18.08 -7.14 -0.06
N VAL A 83 17.54 -5.92 -0.18
CA VAL A 83 16.92 -5.19 0.93
C VAL A 83 15.42 -5.37 0.80
N VAL A 84 14.78 -6.05 1.75
CA VAL A 84 13.36 -6.41 1.69
C VAL A 84 12.58 -5.79 2.84
N GLU A 85 11.35 -5.33 2.55
CA GLU A 85 10.41 -4.89 3.58
C GLU A 85 10.15 -6.00 4.62
N ALA A 86 9.69 -5.61 5.80
CA ALA A 86 9.37 -6.55 6.87
C ALA A 86 8.08 -6.17 7.63
N THR A 87 7.13 -5.53 6.96
CA THR A 87 5.87 -5.09 7.56
C THR A 87 5.15 -6.27 8.23
N TYR A 88 5.04 -7.38 7.54
CA TYR A 88 4.47 -8.62 8.06
C TYR A 88 5.52 -9.73 8.21
N GLY A 89 6.73 -9.37 8.62
CA GLY A 89 7.88 -10.27 8.74
C GLY A 89 7.84 -11.29 9.88
N SER A 90 6.74 -11.40 10.63
CA SER A 90 6.53 -12.41 11.68
C SER A 90 5.72 -13.60 11.17
N PRO A 91 6.05 -14.86 11.59
CA PRO A 91 5.21 -16.03 11.29
C PRO A 91 3.75 -15.92 11.73
N SER A 92 3.45 -15.04 12.69
CA SER A 92 2.08 -14.74 13.11
C SER A 92 1.30 -13.87 12.11
N CYS A 93 2.00 -13.25 11.15
CA CYS A 93 1.40 -12.39 10.12
C CYS A 93 1.06 -13.19 8.85
N ARG A 94 0.43 -14.36 9.01
CA ARG A 94 -0.11 -15.17 7.94
C ARG A 94 -1.61 -15.04 7.87
N ARG A 95 -2.14 -14.85 6.67
CA ARG A 95 -3.59 -14.87 6.48
C ARG A 95 -4.08 -16.31 6.50
N SER A 96 -5.03 -16.59 7.40
CA SER A 96 -5.60 -17.94 7.61
C SER A 96 -6.86 -18.21 6.78
N PHE A 97 -7.25 -17.29 5.92
CA PHE A 97 -8.45 -17.36 5.11
C PHE A 97 -8.11 -17.32 3.61
N ASP A 98 -8.87 -18.12 2.84
CA ASP A 98 -8.81 -18.18 1.38
C ASP A 98 -10.12 -17.59 0.82
N VAL A 99 -10.19 -16.26 0.82
CA VAL A 99 -11.34 -15.49 0.32
C VAL A 99 -10.83 -14.30 -0.46
N ASP A 100 -11.43 -14.02 -1.60
CA ASP A 100 -11.18 -12.77 -2.31
C ASP A 100 -11.75 -11.60 -1.52
N VAL A 101 -10.86 -10.95 -0.76
CA VAL A 101 -11.20 -9.80 0.09
C VAL A 101 -11.65 -8.60 -0.73
N ARG A 102 -11.20 -8.46 -1.99
CA ARG A 102 -11.61 -7.37 -2.89
C ARG A 102 -13.06 -7.54 -3.30
N GLU A 103 -13.44 -8.73 -3.74
CA GLU A 103 -14.82 -9.08 -4.10
C GLU A 103 -15.75 -8.96 -2.88
N LEU A 104 -15.31 -9.48 -1.72
CA LEU A 104 -16.05 -9.34 -0.46
C LEU A 104 -16.31 -7.88 -0.11
N LEU A 105 -15.31 -7.01 -0.22
CA LEU A 105 -15.43 -5.58 0.08
C LEU A 105 -16.43 -4.89 -0.85
N VAL A 106 -16.36 -5.14 -2.17
CA VAL A 106 -17.29 -4.61 -3.16
C VAL A 106 -18.73 -5.02 -2.81
N THR A 107 -18.97 -6.32 -2.63
CA THR A 107 -20.30 -6.86 -2.26
C THR A 107 -20.84 -6.24 -0.96
N MET A 108 -19.95 -6.05 0.02
CA MET A 108 -20.32 -5.40 1.29
C MET A 108 -20.74 -3.95 1.11
N ILE A 109 -20.05 -3.18 0.28
CA ILE A 109 -20.38 -1.78 0.01
C ILE A 109 -21.70 -1.69 -0.75
N GLU A 110 -21.87 -2.43 -1.84
CA GLU A 110 -23.10 -2.44 -2.64
C GLU A 110 -24.35 -2.76 -1.79
N LYS A 111 -24.25 -3.79 -0.95
CA LYS A 111 -25.35 -4.16 -0.06
C LYS A 111 -25.73 -3.01 0.89
N ARG A 112 -24.77 -2.25 1.38
CA ARG A 112 -24.99 -1.18 2.36
C ARG A 112 -25.43 0.13 1.72
N LEU A 113 -25.07 0.38 0.48
CA LEU A 113 -25.52 1.54 -0.29
C LEU A 113 -27.06 1.63 -0.41
N ARG A 114 -27.78 0.51 -0.27
CA ARG A 114 -29.24 0.48 -0.20
C ARG A 114 -29.82 1.21 1.03
N GLY A 115 -29.01 1.36 2.07
CA GLY A 115 -29.36 2.08 3.30
C GLY A 115 -28.83 3.51 3.36
N GLY A 116 -28.24 4.04 2.28
CA GLY A 116 -27.68 5.38 2.19
C GLY A 116 -26.16 5.42 2.09
N ALA A 117 -25.54 6.45 2.65
CA ALA A 117 -24.11 6.67 2.58
C ALA A 117 -23.30 5.58 3.30
N VAL A 118 -22.21 5.09 2.66
CA VAL A 118 -21.26 4.14 3.22
C VAL A 118 -19.90 4.82 3.44
N TYR A 119 -19.39 4.79 4.65
CA TYR A 119 -18.10 5.40 4.99
C TYR A 119 -16.99 4.36 4.96
N VAL A 120 -15.96 4.63 4.18
CA VAL A 120 -14.76 3.79 4.04
C VAL A 120 -13.57 4.52 4.64
N PHE A 121 -12.87 3.86 5.58
CA PHE A 121 -11.70 4.38 6.27
C PHE A 121 -10.46 3.58 5.90
N GLY A 122 -9.42 4.26 5.44
CA GLY A 122 -8.15 3.67 5.04
C GLY A 122 -7.03 4.70 4.98
N TYR A 123 -5.87 4.29 4.55
CA TYR A 123 -4.74 5.18 4.26
C TYR A 123 -4.74 5.59 2.78
N HIS A 124 -4.04 6.68 2.46
CA HIS A 124 -3.81 7.10 1.07
C HIS A 124 -3.17 5.96 0.26
N GLY A 125 -3.50 5.88 -1.01
CA GLY A 125 -3.17 4.74 -1.86
C GLY A 125 -4.21 3.64 -1.78
N LYS A 126 -4.48 3.10 -0.59
CA LYS A 126 -5.52 2.09 -0.37
C LYS A 126 -6.93 2.62 -0.63
N LEU A 127 -7.24 3.83 -0.22
CA LEU A 127 -8.53 4.45 -0.55
C LEU A 127 -8.75 4.53 -2.07
N GLN A 128 -7.72 4.92 -2.82
CA GLN A 128 -7.80 5.02 -4.28
C GLN A 128 -7.87 3.63 -4.95
N GLU A 129 -7.19 2.62 -4.40
CA GLU A 129 -7.35 1.22 -4.82
C GLU A 129 -8.81 0.78 -4.68
N ILE A 130 -9.45 1.07 -3.54
CA ILE A 130 -10.86 0.72 -3.30
C ILE A 130 -11.79 1.47 -4.25
N MET A 131 -11.55 2.75 -4.50
CA MET A 131 -12.30 3.52 -5.49
C MET A 131 -12.24 2.86 -6.87
N GLN A 132 -11.04 2.46 -7.32
CA GLN A 132 -10.86 1.77 -8.59
C GLN A 132 -11.55 0.39 -8.61
N LEU A 133 -11.48 -0.38 -7.52
CA LEU A 133 -12.20 -1.65 -7.40
C LEU A 133 -13.72 -1.47 -7.56
N LEU A 134 -14.28 -0.45 -6.92
CA LEU A 134 -15.71 -0.15 -7.03
C LEU A 134 -16.10 0.28 -8.45
N ARG A 135 -15.29 1.10 -9.13
CA ARG A 135 -15.55 1.46 -10.53
C ARG A 135 -15.45 0.27 -11.48
N ASN A 136 -14.48 -0.61 -11.25
CA ASN A 136 -14.34 -1.85 -12.03
C ASN A 136 -15.53 -2.82 -11.83
N ALA A 137 -16.24 -2.69 -10.72
CA ALA A 137 -17.46 -3.43 -10.41
C ALA A 137 -18.75 -2.64 -10.75
N ASP A 138 -18.66 -1.62 -11.61
CA ASP A 138 -19.78 -0.79 -12.07
C ASP A 138 -20.54 -0.05 -10.96
N VAL A 139 -19.94 0.15 -9.79
CA VAL A 139 -20.53 1.00 -8.73
C VAL A 139 -20.44 2.45 -9.16
N SER A 140 -21.55 3.02 -9.64
CA SER A 140 -21.61 4.34 -10.27
C SER A 140 -21.96 5.49 -9.31
N VAL A 141 -22.27 5.21 -8.03
CA VAL A 141 -22.63 6.27 -7.05
C VAL A 141 -21.49 7.28 -6.87
N PRO A 142 -21.80 8.54 -6.47
CA PRO A 142 -20.78 9.53 -6.18
C PRO A 142 -19.80 9.09 -5.08
N PHE A 143 -18.52 9.46 -5.24
CA PHE A 143 -17.52 9.35 -4.19
C PHE A 143 -17.33 10.69 -3.51
N VAL A 144 -17.50 10.73 -2.19
CA VAL A 144 -17.39 11.94 -1.38
C VAL A 144 -16.16 11.86 -0.47
N MET A 145 -15.40 12.94 -0.36
CA MET A 145 -14.18 12.91 0.41
C MET A 145 -13.73 14.29 0.88
N PRO A 146 -12.93 14.41 1.96
CA PRO A 146 -12.33 15.68 2.37
C PRO A 146 -11.20 16.09 1.41
N GLN A 147 -10.81 17.37 1.48
CA GLN A 147 -9.85 18.02 0.59
C GLN A 147 -8.58 17.20 0.33
N ARG A 148 -7.91 16.74 1.39
CA ARG A 148 -6.64 16.00 1.24
C ARG A 148 -6.80 14.67 0.49
N VAL A 149 -7.87 13.93 0.75
CA VAL A 149 -8.17 12.69 0.02
C VAL A 149 -8.49 13.00 -1.44
N TYR A 150 -9.23 14.10 -1.69
CA TYR A 150 -9.58 14.57 -3.03
C TYR A 150 -8.32 14.91 -3.85
N GLU A 151 -7.39 15.69 -3.28
CA GLU A 151 -6.13 16.05 -3.94
C GLU A 151 -5.32 14.82 -4.36
N VAL A 152 -5.13 13.87 -3.45
CA VAL A 152 -4.45 12.59 -3.75
C VAL A 152 -5.20 11.81 -4.83
N THR A 153 -6.54 11.79 -4.77
CA THR A 153 -7.37 11.12 -5.77
C THR A 153 -7.25 11.76 -7.15
N LYS A 154 -7.18 13.09 -7.22
CA LYS A 154 -6.93 13.81 -8.48
C LYS A 154 -5.57 13.49 -9.09
N VAL A 155 -4.53 13.34 -8.29
CA VAL A 155 -3.24 12.85 -8.78
C VAL A 155 -3.37 11.43 -9.36
N CYS A 156 -4.11 10.55 -8.70
CA CYS A 156 -4.35 9.20 -9.22
C CYS A 156 -5.08 9.21 -10.57
N GLU A 157 -6.07 10.09 -10.77
CA GLU A 157 -6.74 10.27 -12.06
C GLU A 157 -5.78 10.79 -13.14
N GLN A 158 -4.90 11.74 -12.83
CA GLN A 158 -3.88 12.24 -13.75
C GLN A 158 -2.91 11.16 -14.23
N HIS A 159 -2.73 10.11 -13.41
CA HIS A 159 -1.92 8.93 -13.74
C HIS A 159 -2.75 7.74 -14.26
N GLY A 160 -4.00 7.99 -14.71
CA GLY A 160 -4.77 7.02 -15.50
C GLY A 160 -5.81 6.22 -14.73
N MET A 161 -5.97 6.41 -13.42
CA MET A 161 -7.08 5.78 -12.70
C MET A 161 -8.43 6.41 -13.11
N GLN A 162 -9.45 5.58 -13.34
CA GLN A 162 -10.77 6.01 -13.77
C GLN A 162 -11.71 6.05 -12.56
N LEU A 163 -11.74 7.15 -11.83
CA LEU A 163 -12.43 7.23 -10.55
C LEU A 163 -13.78 7.97 -10.65
N GLY A 164 -13.89 8.96 -11.51
CA GLY A 164 -15.14 9.69 -11.90
C GLY A 164 -16.04 10.11 -10.74
N CYS A 165 -17.02 10.99 -10.97
CA CYS A 165 -18.04 11.43 -10.00
C CYS A 165 -17.50 11.69 -8.58
N LEU A 166 -16.52 12.59 -8.46
CA LEU A 166 -15.87 12.96 -7.20
C LEU A 166 -16.44 14.26 -6.66
N SER A 167 -16.81 14.29 -5.38
CA SER A 167 -17.31 15.48 -4.68
C SER A 167 -16.51 15.72 -3.39
N LEU A 168 -16.24 16.99 -3.08
CA LEU A 168 -15.70 17.35 -1.77
C LEU A 168 -16.81 17.24 -0.71
N SER A 169 -16.48 16.72 0.45
CA SER A 169 -17.42 16.65 1.57
C SER A 169 -17.87 18.03 2.10
N THR A 170 -17.18 19.09 1.68
CA THR A 170 -17.47 20.48 2.06
C THR A 170 -18.24 21.25 1.00
N ASP A 171 -18.36 20.74 -0.23
CA ASP A 171 -19.11 21.35 -1.30
C ASP A 171 -20.62 21.16 -1.07
N MET A 172 -21.45 21.89 -1.84
CA MET A 172 -22.92 21.82 -1.75
C MET A 172 -23.37 20.38 -2.02
N ASP A 173 -22.95 19.77 -3.12
CA ASP A 173 -23.32 18.40 -3.51
C ASP A 173 -22.88 17.36 -2.47
N GLY A 174 -21.65 17.45 -1.98
CA GLY A 174 -21.13 16.53 -0.96
C GLY A 174 -21.87 16.66 0.38
N ARG A 175 -22.23 17.89 0.78
CA ARG A 175 -23.03 18.13 1.98
C ARG A 175 -24.45 17.59 1.84
N GLU A 176 -25.08 17.76 0.67
CA GLU A 176 -26.41 17.22 0.38
C GLU A 176 -26.40 15.69 0.41
N LEU A 177 -25.43 15.04 -0.25
CA LEU A 177 -25.27 13.58 -0.25
C LEU A 177 -25.12 13.02 1.17
N LEU A 178 -24.22 13.59 1.96
CA LEU A 178 -23.94 13.10 3.32
C LEU A 178 -25.06 13.47 4.30
N GLY A 179 -25.57 14.72 4.24
CA GLY A 179 -26.62 15.21 5.11
C GLY A 179 -28.00 14.58 4.84
N GLY A 180 -28.32 14.29 3.57
CA GLY A 180 -29.51 13.58 3.15
C GLY A 180 -29.41 12.06 3.26
N ASN A 181 -28.27 11.54 3.68
CA ASN A 181 -27.95 10.10 3.69
C ASN A 181 -28.26 9.43 2.32
N LEU A 182 -27.93 10.12 1.23
CA LEU A 182 -28.15 9.61 -0.12
C LEU A 182 -27.09 8.55 -0.47
N PRO A 183 -27.40 7.59 -1.38
CA PRO A 183 -26.43 6.57 -1.78
C PRO A 183 -25.14 7.17 -2.34
N CYS A 184 -24.05 7.10 -1.58
CA CYS A 184 -22.71 7.52 -1.95
C CYS A 184 -21.67 6.74 -1.14
N VAL A 185 -20.43 6.70 -1.61
CA VAL A 185 -19.33 6.17 -0.81
C VAL A 185 -18.45 7.33 -0.33
N ALA A 186 -18.35 7.47 0.99
CA ALA A 186 -17.60 8.53 1.64
C ALA A 186 -16.22 8.00 2.08
N PHE A 187 -15.13 8.48 1.46
CA PHE A 187 -13.77 8.02 1.71
C PHE A 187 -13.04 8.97 2.65
N TYR A 188 -12.60 8.44 3.77
CA TYR A 188 -11.91 9.21 4.80
C TYR A 188 -10.61 8.52 5.24
N HIS A 189 -9.60 9.32 5.56
CA HIS A 189 -8.37 8.80 6.17
C HIS A 189 -8.69 8.14 7.52
N MET A 190 -7.96 7.08 7.87
CA MET A 190 -8.17 6.28 9.10
C MET A 190 -8.24 7.13 10.37
N ASN A 191 -7.50 8.24 10.44
CA ASN A 191 -7.52 9.17 11.58
C ASN A 191 -8.89 9.82 11.83
N SER A 192 -9.76 9.87 10.83
CA SER A 192 -11.11 10.44 10.94
C SER A 192 -12.14 9.45 11.49
N ARG A 193 -11.78 8.19 11.64
CA ARG A 193 -12.68 7.11 12.07
C ARG A 193 -13.44 7.42 13.36
N GLY A 194 -12.79 8.09 14.32
CA GLY A 194 -13.38 8.31 15.66
C GLY A 194 -14.58 9.25 15.69
N TYR A 195 -14.82 10.08 14.64
CA TYR A 195 -15.80 11.17 14.68
C TYR A 195 -16.61 11.38 13.38
N VAL A 196 -16.36 10.61 12.33
CA VAL A 196 -17.06 10.75 11.05
C VAL A 196 -18.00 9.56 10.81
N GLY A 197 -19.19 9.82 10.30
CA GLY A 197 -20.15 8.82 9.84
C GLY A 197 -20.68 7.89 10.92
N LEU A 198 -20.78 8.33 12.18
CA LEU A 198 -21.09 7.47 13.34
C LEU A 198 -22.46 6.76 13.24
N ASN A 199 -23.42 7.34 12.52
CA ASN A 199 -24.75 6.77 12.35
C ASN A 199 -24.91 5.95 11.05
N ASN A 200 -23.86 5.84 10.24
CA ASN A 200 -23.88 5.20 8.93
C ASN A 200 -23.19 3.83 8.95
N ALA A 201 -23.29 3.10 7.83
CA ALA A 201 -22.46 1.93 7.61
C ALA A 201 -21.00 2.36 7.45
N ARG A 202 -20.09 1.75 8.22
CA ARG A 202 -18.67 2.10 8.31
C ARG A 202 -17.81 0.90 8.03
N ILE A 203 -16.85 1.05 7.15
CA ILE A 203 -15.91 -0.02 6.75
C ILE A 203 -14.49 0.49 6.96
N CYS A 204 -13.79 -0.10 7.91
CA CYS A 204 -12.37 0.13 8.15
C CYS A 204 -11.57 -0.91 7.37
N VAL A 205 -10.55 -0.47 6.65
CA VAL A 205 -9.73 -1.36 5.84
C VAL A 205 -8.33 -1.39 6.40
N SER A 206 -7.83 -2.58 6.74
CA SER A 206 -6.51 -2.75 7.34
C SER A 206 -5.86 -4.06 6.90
N GLY A 207 -4.57 -4.01 6.62
CA GLY A 207 -3.78 -5.21 6.37
C GLY A 207 -3.34 -5.95 7.64
N TRP A 208 -3.60 -5.39 8.83
CA TRP A 208 -3.26 -6.01 10.14
C TRP A 208 -4.31 -6.99 10.67
N GLU A 209 -5.28 -7.39 9.87
CA GLU A 209 -6.20 -8.46 10.20
C GLU A 209 -5.76 -9.74 9.46
N PHE A 210 -5.44 -10.79 10.22
CA PHE A 210 -4.89 -12.05 9.68
C PHE A 210 -5.81 -13.26 9.90
N ASN A 211 -6.81 -13.14 10.77
CA ASN A 211 -7.63 -14.29 11.20
C ASN A 211 -8.97 -14.37 10.47
N SER A 212 -9.47 -13.25 9.97
CA SER A 212 -10.77 -13.19 9.30
C SER A 212 -10.75 -12.20 8.13
N PRO A 213 -11.35 -12.53 6.98
CA PRO A 213 -11.44 -11.59 5.85
C PRO A 213 -12.27 -10.35 6.18
N CYS A 214 -13.24 -10.50 7.08
CA CYS A 214 -14.08 -9.41 7.58
C CYS A 214 -14.63 -9.77 8.96
N ARG A 215 -14.66 -8.80 9.85
CA ARG A 215 -15.37 -8.92 11.14
C ARG A 215 -16.09 -7.65 11.53
N GLN A 216 -17.21 -7.79 12.21
CA GLN A 216 -17.92 -6.67 12.80
C GLN A 216 -17.18 -6.21 14.06
N ILE A 217 -16.92 -4.91 14.18
CA ILE A 217 -16.17 -4.28 15.29
C ILE A 217 -16.98 -3.23 16.04
N GLY A 218 -18.20 -2.94 15.58
CA GLY A 218 -19.16 -2.03 16.16
C GLY A 218 -20.54 -2.28 15.60
N ASP A 219 -21.55 -1.54 16.06
CA ASP A 219 -22.95 -1.74 15.65
C ASP A 219 -23.12 -1.73 14.12
N ARG A 220 -22.54 -0.74 13.46
CA ARG A 220 -22.57 -0.58 11.99
C ARG A 220 -21.18 -0.53 11.38
N GLU A 221 -20.17 -1.02 12.12
CA GLU A 221 -18.77 -0.90 11.76
C GLU A 221 -18.12 -2.27 11.55
N TYR A 222 -17.37 -2.36 10.46
CA TYR A 222 -16.72 -3.59 10.00
C TYR A 222 -15.25 -3.32 9.73
N LEU A 223 -14.41 -4.30 10.05
CA LEU A 223 -13.00 -4.34 9.67
C LEU A 223 -12.84 -5.34 8.53
N VAL A 224 -12.27 -4.89 7.42
CA VAL A 224 -11.98 -5.73 6.24
C VAL A 224 -10.48 -5.86 6.08
N ALA A 225 -10.02 -7.08 5.89
CA ALA A 225 -8.60 -7.48 5.86
C ALA A 225 -7.94 -7.23 4.49
N LEU A 226 -8.10 -6.04 3.88
CA LEU A 226 -7.46 -5.71 2.62
C LEU A 226 -6.06 -5.17 2.86
N SER A 227 -5.05 -5.83 2.30
CA SER A 227 -3.64 -5.45 2.40
C SER A 227 -3.06 -5.08 1.05
N ASP A 228 -2.11 -4.17 1.08
CA ASP A 228 -1.20 -3.78 0.00
C ASP A 228 0.22 -4.30 0.21
N HIS A 229 0.42 -5.14 1.23
CA HIS A 229 1.69 -5.80 1.53
C HIS A 229 1.56 -7.32 1.44
N SER A 230 2.66 -7.98 1.10
CA SER A 230 2.81 -9.43 1.23
C SER A 230 2.70 -9.85 2.70
N ASP A 231 2.06 -10.98 2.96
CA ASP A 231 2.11 -11.60 4.26
C ASP A 231 3.47 -12.30 4.49
N PHE A 232 3.63 -12.96 5.63
CA PHE A 232 4.88 -13.63 5.98
C PHE A 232 5.33 -14.64 4.93
N ASP A 233 4.44 -15.47 4.41
CA ASP A 233 4.80 -16.50 3.43
C ASP A 233 5.14 -15.89 2.07
N GLY A 234 4.45 -14.82 1.66
CA GLY A 234 4.78 -14.04 0.47
C GLY A 234 6.16 -13.39 0.55
N LEU A 235 6.54 -12.85 1.72
CA LEU A 235 7.89 -12.31 1.93
C LEU A 235 8.97 -13.39 1.82
N ILE A 236 8.77 -14.57 2.42
CA ILE A 236 9.71 -15.70 2.32
C ILE A 236 9.84 -16.19 0.87
N GLU A 237 8.71 -16.29 0.15
CA GLU A 237 8.71 -16.72 -1.26
C GLU A 237 9.42 -15.70 -2.16
N TYR A 238 9.20 -14.39 -1.94
CA TYR A 238 9.94 -13.36 -2.66
C TYR A 238 11.44 -13.48 -2.48
N VAL A 239 11.91 -13.61 -1.21
CA VAL A 239 13.34 -13.81 -0.90
C VAL A 239 13.90 -15.04 -1.60
N LYS A 240 13.20 -16.16 -1.54
CA LYS A 240 13.61 -17.40 -2.22
C LYS A 240 13.77 -17.22 -3.73
N ARG A 241 12.79 -16.57 -4.37
CA ARG A 241 12.79 -16.35 -5.82
C ARG A 241 13.81 -15.31 -6.28
N SER A 242 14.17 -14.34 -5.41
CA SER A 242 15.20 -13.33 -5.72
C SER A 242 16.59 -13.91 -5.89
N ARG A 243 16.85 -15.15 -5.42
CA ARG A 243 18.16 -15.83 -5.41
C ARG A 243 19.28 -15.04 -4.74
N ALA A 244 18.92 -14.10 -3.86
CA ALA A 244 19.89 -13.26 -3.17
C ALA A 244 20.87 -14.09 -2.30
N LYS A 245 22.15 -13.78 -2.39
CA LYS A 245 23.21 -14.37 -1.54
C LYS A 245 23.21 -13.78 -0.14
N LYS A 246 22.75 -12.55 -0.02
CA LYS A 246 22.64 -11.81 1.25
C LYS A 246 21.33 -11.03 1.28
N VAL A 247 20.64 -11.07 2.43
CA VAL A 247 19.39 -10.34 2.64
C VAL A 247 19.55 -9.36 3.80
N ILE A 248 19.04 -8.16 3.59
CA ILE A 248 18.87 -7.13 4.61
C ILE A 248 17.37 -6.95 4.78
N THR A 249 16.84 -7.21 5.97
CA THR A 249 15.42 -6.96 6.26
C THR A 249 15.26 -5.57 6.83
N ASP A 250 14.33 -4.77 6.27
CA ASP A 250 14.04 -3.43 6.76
C ASP A 250 13.43 -3.51 8.17
N ASN A 251 14.09 -2.88 9.13
CA ASN A 251 13.68 -2.86 10.53
C ASN A 251 13.35 -1.44 11.02
N TYR A 252 13.12 -0.52 10.10
CA TYR A 252 12.92 0.89 10.43
C TYR A 252 11.51 1.16 11.00
N ARG A 253 10.45 0.58 10.40
CA ARG A 253 9.05 0.92 10.71
C ARG A 253 8.45 0.06 11.82
N VAL A 254 8.65 -1.24 11.75
CA VAL A 254 8.10 -2.25 12.69
C VAL A 254 9.17 -3.25 13.04
N SER A 255 9.21 -3.70 14.28
CA SER A 255 10.25 -4.58 14.82
C SER A 255 10.25 -6.01 14.24
N HIS A 256 9.63 -6.25 13.09
CA HIS A 256 9.56 -7.56 12.46
C HIS A 256 10.80 -7.89 11.61
N GLY A 257 11.63 -6.91 11.27
CA GLY A 257 12.84 -7.13 10.48
C GLY A 257 13.78 -8.17 11.10
N ALA A 258 14.01 -8.10 12.42
CA ALA A 258 14.85 -9.06 13.12
C ALA A 258 14.26 -10.49 13.09
N VAL A 259 12.94 -10.60 13.23
CA VAL A 259 12.22 -11.88 13.17
C VAL A 259 12.31 -12.46 11.75
N LEU A 260 12.04 -11.65 10.74
CA LEU A 260 12.13 -12.06 9.33
C LEU A 260 13.56 -12.53 8.98
N ALA A 261 14.60 -11.78 9.37
CA ALA A 261 15.98 -12.16 9.12
C ALA A 261 16.32 -13.53 9.75
N LYS A 262 15.83 -13.79 10.98
CA LYS A 262 16.00 -15.10 11.64
C LYS A 262 15.28 -16.22 10.86
N GLU A 263 14.07 -15.99 10.42
CA GLU A 263 13.27 -16.98 9.68
C GLU A 263 13.87 -17.25 8.29
N ILE A 264 14.39 -16.23 7.58
CA ILE A 264 15.11 -16.40 6.32
C ILE A 264 16.33 -17.33 6.49
N ARG A 265 17.18 -17.05 7.48
CA ARG A 265 18.34 -17.93 7.77
C ARG A 265 17.91 -19.37 8.05
N LYS A 266 16.89 -19.54 8.89
CA LYS A 266 16.38 -20.85 9.31
C LYS A 266 15.77 -21.66 8.14
N ARG A 267 14.98 -20.99 7.28
CA ARG A 267 14.17 -21.67 6.25
C ARG A 267 14.90 -21.81 4.92
N LEU A 268 15.70 -20.81 4.55
CA LEU A 268 16.33 -20.73 3.24
C LEU A 268 17.84 -20.96 3.29
N GLY A 269 18.47 -20.95 4.48
CA GLY A 269 19.93 -21.04 4.62
C GLY A 269 20.69 -19.82 4.09
N VAL A 270 19.98 -18.72 3.78
CA VAL A 270 20.56 -17.49 3.21
C VAL A 270 21.02 -16.57 4.35
N SER A 271 22.20 -15.94 4.17
CA SER A 271 22.67 -14.91 5.11
C SER A 271 21.69 -13.75 5.18
N ALA A 272 21.15 -13.45 6.36
CA ALA A 272 20.17 -12.36 6.53
C ALA A 272 20.44 -11.58 7.82
N VAL A 273 20.32 -10.25 7.75
CA VAL A 273 20.47 -9.31 8.88
C VAL A 273 19.38 -8.25 8.86
N ALA A 274 18.94 -7.80 10.03
CA ALA A 274 18.00 -6.69 10.14
C ALA A 274 18.77 -5.35 10.20
N MET A 275 18.30 -4.35 9.49
CA MET A 275 18.84 -2.99 9.51
C MET A 275 17.70 -1.95 9.53
N PRO A 276 17.81 -0.86 10.33
CA PRO A 276 18.85 -0.63 11.34
C PRO A 276 18.82 -1.66 12.47
N ARG A 277 19.94 -1.83 13.12
CA ARG A 277 20.01 -2.71 14.31
C ARG A 277 19.29 -2.07 15.48
N THR A 278 18.49 -2.85 16.19
CA THR A 278 17.91 -2.40 17.46
C THR A 278 19.03 -2.34 18.52
N PRO A 279 19.08 -1.30 19.38
CA PRO A 279 20.03 -1.25 20.48
C PRO A 279 19.99 -2.55 21.31
N GLY A 280 21.13 -3.20 21.53
CA GLY A 280 21.23 -4.47 22.28
C GLY A 280 21.30 -5.75 21.41
N GLN A 281 21.18 -5.70 20.10
CA GLN A 281 21.46 -6.84 19.22
C GLN A 281 22.97 -7.00 18.97
N THR A 282 23.58 -7.94 19.70
CA THR A 282 24.95 -8.43 19.40
C THR A 282 24.94 -9.28 18.12
N THR A 283 25.98 -9.13 17.31
CA THR A 283 26.30 -10.05 16.20
C THR A 283 26.55 -11.45 16.75
N LEU A 284 25.76 -12.43 16.34
CA LEU A 284 26.11 -13.84 16.38
C LEU A 284 26.76 -14.22 15.06
#